data_6f55ad90e98fb83b2e84009ed2e7883b
#
_entry.id   6f55ad90e98fb83b2e84009ed2e7883b
#
_cell.length_a   1.000
_cell.length_b   1.000
_cell.length_c   1.000
_cell.angle_alpha   90.00
_cell.angle_beta   90.00
_cell.angle_gamma   90.00
#
_symmetry.space_group_name_H-M   'P 1'
#
loop_
_entity.id
_entity.type
_entity.pdbx_description
1 polymer ?
#
loop_
_entity_poly.entity_id
_entity_poly.type
_entity_poly.pdbx_seq_one_letter_code
_entity_poly.pdbx_strand_id
1 'polypeptide(L)'
;EPEPAATPTTAVPNVPRTLKSESMSYVFDHSHMLTDTQRAELEAQAKEISLRHHCGVYVAFVDDYTVYSDGGGVYKTTYQLYHGDQLGMGDDRDGIIILLSMAERDYAMFVYGTYAETAFNSYGREKLEKAFLGNFKEDDWYGGVSNYLSTCDEYLTRADAGKPVRESPALLIAIAVVASCLLSGAICLFLKRSMKTVHQKVEANEYVAPGGLQLSKQYDRYTHTTEVRSKISSSDDSSSSGTSSCSGGGGSGRSGKF
;
A
#
# COMPACT_ATOMS: atom_id res chain seq x y z
N GLU A 1 -26.44 -29.82 54.05
CA GLU A 1 -25.55 -30.35 53.02
C GLU A 1 -24.82 -29.15 52.40
N PRO A 2 -23.47 -28.99 52.57
CA PRO A 2 -22.78 -27.81 52.03
C PRO A 2 -22.47 -27.99 50.56
N GLU A 3 -22.79 -26.96 49.81
CA GLU A 3 -22.45 -26.72 48.40
C GLU A 3 -20.95 -26.85 48.15
N PRO A 4 -20.48 -27.57 47.12
CA PRO A 4 -19.05 -27.72 46.85
C PRO A 4 -18.49 -26.37 46.33
N ALA A 5 -17.52 -25.86 47.08
CA ALA A 5 -16.75 -24.69 46.74
C ALA A 5 -16.11 -24.80 45.35
N ALA A 6 -16.38 -23.83 44.52
CA ALA A 6 -15.76 -23.68 43.20
C ALA A 6 -14.22 -23.59 43.38
N THR A 7 -13.54 -24.52 42.75
CA THR A 7 -12.07 -24.54 42.66
C THR A 7 -11.62 -23.25 41.94
N PRO A 8 -10.67 -22.47 42.49
CA PRO A 8 -10.16 -21.33 41.75
C PRO A 8 -9.43 -21.83 40.52
N THR A 9 -9.95 -21.48 39.34
CA THR A 9 -9.24 -21.62 38.10
C THR A 9 -7.98 -20.78 38.18
N THR A 10 -6.87 -21.41 38.36
CA THR A 10 -5.53 -20.77 38.35
C THR A 10 -5.37 -20.20 36.94
N ALA A 11 -5.48 -18.88 36.85
CA ALA A 11 -5.15 -18.17 35.60
C ALA A 11 -3.72 -18.53 35.21
N VAL A 12 -3.58 -19.29 34.15
CA VAL A 12 -2.27 -19.59 33.55
C VAL A 12 -1.65 -18.24 33.19
N PRO A 13 -0.43 -17.92 33.68
CA PRO A 13 0.22 -16.67 33.31
C PRO A 13 0.32 -16.65 31.78
N ASN A 14 -0.14 -15.56 31.18
CA ASN A 14 -0.08 -15.32 29.75
C ASN A 14 1.38 -15.09 29.33
N VAL A 15 2.17 -16.15 29.31
CA VAL A 15 3.54 -16.12 28.80
C VAL A 15 3.42 -16.23 27.28
N PRO A 16 3.92 -15.27 26.50
CA PRO A 16 3.91 -15.35 25.04
C PRO A 16 4.58 -16.66 24.61
N ARG A 17 3.85 -17.47 23.85
CA ARG A 17 4.41 -18.70 23.27
C ARG A 17 5.11 -18.30 21.96
N THR A 18 6.29 -18.85 21.74
CA THR A 18 6.97 -18.76 20.44
C THR A 18 6.50 -19.92 19.56
N LEU A 19 6.45 -19.71 18.27
CA LEU A 19 6.19 -20.79 17.30
C LEU A 19 7.42 -21.67 17.10
N LYS A 20 8.51 -21.39 17.82
CA LYS A 20 9.79 -22.08 17.67
C LYS A 20 9.65 -23.56 18.01
N SER A 21 9.57 -24.38 16.99
CA SER A 21 9.94 -25.79 17.03
C SER A 21 11.43 -25.88 16.65
N GLU A 22 12.13 -26.94 17.07
CA GLU A 22 13.58 -27.13 16.85
C GLU A 22 14.00 -27.13 15.37
N SER A 23 13.04 -27.15 14.45
CA SER A 23 13.19 -26.85 13.04
C SER A 23 11.95 -26.11 12.58
N MET A 24 11.98 -24.79 12.54
CA MET A 24 10.87 -24.03 11.98
C MET A 24 10.77 -24.33 10.48
N SER A 25 9.63 -24.89 10.07
CA SER A 25 9.30 -25.08 8.67
C SER A 25 8.90 -23.74 8.04
N TYR A 26 8.86 -23.68 6.74
CA TYR A 26 8.36 -22.49 6.01
C TYR A 26 6.83 -22.39 6.08
N VAL A 27 6.13 -23.53 6.25
CA VAL A 27 4.68 -23.58 6.43
C VAL A 27 4.36 -24.22 7.79
N PHE A 28 3.97 -23.39 8.73
CA PHE A 28 3.57 -23.78 10.08
C PHE A 28 2.04 -23.87 10.15
N ASP A 29 1.50 -25.06 10.29
CA ASP A 29 0.05 -25.30 10.38
C ASP A 29 -0.32 -25.89 11.75
N HIS A 30 -0.51 -25.02 12.74
CA HIS A 30 -0.95 -25.40 14.08
C HIS A 30 -2.44 -25.69 14.13
N SER A 31 -3.21 -25.02 13.30
CA SER A 31 -4.67 -25.16 13.23
C SER A 31 -5.14 -26.34 12.38
N HIS A 32 -4.22 -27.12 11.81
CA HIS A 32 -4.53 -28.28 10.96
C HIS A 32 -5.50 -27.97 9.81
N MET A 33 -5.31 -26.81 9.17
CA MET A 33 -6.13 -26.36 8.03
C MET A 33 -5.75 -27.08 6.73
N LEU A 34 -4.55 -27.67 6.67
CA LEU A 34 -4.01 -28.37 5.52
C LEU A 34 -3.90 -29.88 5.82
N THR A 35 -4.08 -30.70 4.80
CA THR A 35 -3.71 -32.10 4.90
C THR A 35 -2.18 -32.24 4.92
N ASP A 36 -1.66 -33.36 5.46
CA ASP A 36 -0.21 -33.58 5.51
C ASP A 36 0.46 -33.53 4.13
N THR A 37 -0.23 -34.01 3.08
CA THR A 37 0.25 -33.94 1.70
C THR A 37 0.32 -32.48 1.21
N GLN A 38 -0.75 -31.72 1.38
CA GLN A 38 -0.81 -30.31 1.01
C GLN A 38 0.25 -29.47 1.73
N ARG A 39 0.39 -29.71 3.04
CA ARG A 39 1.43 -29.04 3.84
C ARG A 39 2.83 -29.35 3.33
N ALA A 40 3.12 -30.63 3.02
CA ALA A 40 4.43 -31.03 2.50
C ALA A 40 4.73 -30.41 1.12
N GLU A 41 3.75 -30.32 0.24
CA GLU A 41 3.90 -29.68 -1.07
C GLU A 41 4.18 -28.18 -0.93
N LEU A 42 3.38 -27.47 -0.12
CA LEU A 42 3.56 -26.03 0.11
C LEU A 42 4.87 -25.72 0.84
N GLU A 43 5.28 -26.59 1.78
CA GLU A 43 6.58 -26.50 2.47
C GLU A 43 7.74 -26.60 1.46
N ALA A 44 7.68 -27.61 0.56
CA ALA A 44 8.70 -27.79 -0.47
C ALA A 44 8.77 -26.58 -1.41
N GLN A 45 7.61 -26.05 -1.83
CA GLN A 45 7.51 -24.87 -2.68
C GLN A 45 8.05 -23.60 -1.97
N ALA A 46 7.63 -23.35 -0.74
CA ALA A 46 8.10 -22.21 0.04
C ALA A 46 9.61 -22.24 0.26
N LYS A 47 10.14 -23.44 0.58
CA LYS A 47 11.57 -23.65 0.73
C LYS A 47 12.34 -23.42 -0.57
N GLU A 48 11.85 -23.94 -1.69
CA GLU A 48 12.47 -23.74 -3.00
C GLU A 48 12.55 -22.26 -3.38
N ILE A 49 11.43 -21.53 -3.23
CA ILE A 49 11.35 -20.09 -3.48
C ILE A 49 12.35 -19.34 -2.59
N SER A 50 12.33 -19.64 -1.28
CA SER A 50 13.18 -18.98 -0.31
C SER A 50 14.67 -19.17 -0.61
N LEU A 51 15.09 -20.38 -0.97
CA LEU A 51 16.47 -20.68 -1.32
C LEU A 51 16.87 -20.06 -2.65
N ARG A 52 15.98 -20.02 -3.64
CA ARG A 52 16.25 -19.43 -4.97
C ARG A 52 16.52 -17.94 -4.88
N HIS A 53 15.75 -17.22 -4.09
CA HIS A 53 15.81 -15.76 -4.01
C HIS A 53 16.56 -15.24 -2.77
N HIS A 54 17.10 -16.11 -1.93
CA HIS A 54 17.73 -15.73 -0.65
C HIS A 54 16.83 -14.84 0.24
N CYS A 55 15.52 -15.08 0.19
CA CYS A 55 14.51 -14.33 0.92
C CYS A 55 13.49 -15.32 1.53
N GLY A 56 13.34 -15.33 2.83
CA GLY A 56 12.46 -16.28 3.51
C GLY A 56 10.97 -16.01 3.22
N VAL A 57 10.23 -17.00 2.76
CA VAL A 57 8.79 -16.90 2.53
C VAL A 57 8.07 -17.87 3.46
N TYR A 58 7.34 -17.33 4.43
CA TYR A 58 6.76 -18.10 5.52
C TYR A 58 5.24 -17.98 5.57
N VAL A 59 4.59 -19.06 6.03
CA VAL A 59 3.14 -19.10 6.28
C VAL A 59 2.91 -19.72 7.66
N ALA A 60 2.06 -19.10 8.49
CA ALA A 60 1.70 -19.62 9.79
C ALA A 60 0.17 -19.60 9.96
N PHE A 61 -0.41 -20.78 10.25
CA PHE A 61 -1.78 -20.95 10.68
C PHE A 61 -1.82 -21.18 12.18
N VAL A 62 -2.57 -20.38 12.91
CA VAL A 62 -2.76 -20.49 14.35
C VAL A 62 -4.24 -20.44 14.70
N ASP A 63 -4.64 -21.12 15.77
CA ASP A 63 -6.03 -21.09 16.23
C ASP A 63 -6.40 -19.69 16.71
N ASP A 64 -5.56 -19.12 17.56
CA ASP A 64 -5.75 -17.77 18.13
C ASP A 64 -4.39 -17.08 18.30
N TYR A 65 -4.20 -15.98 17.60
CA TYR A 65 -2.96 -15.23 17.68
C TYR A 65 -2.69 -14.62 19.06
N THR A 66 -3.73 -14.42 19.89
CA THR A 66 -3.60 -13.82 21.21
C THR A 66 -2.77 -14.68 22.17
N VAL A 67 -2.71 -16.01 21.92
CA VAL A 67 -1.89 -16.95 22.70
C VAL A 67 -0.38 -16.69 22.51
N TYR A 68 -0.01 -16.09 21.38
CA TYR A 68 1.38 -15.78 20.99
C TYR A 68 1.74 -14.31 21.20
N SER A 69 0.80 -13.50 21.72
CA SER A 69 0.94 -12.07 21.87
C SER A 69 1.07 -11.66 23.34
N ASP A 70 1.86 -10.64 23.60
CA ASP A 70 1.91 -9.91 24.87
C ASP A 70 0.90 -8.76 24.98
N GLY A 71 -0.08 -8.76 24.09
CA GLY A 71 -1.06 -7.68 23.88
C GLY A 71 -0.72 -6.83 22.65
N GLY A 72 -1.72 -6.57 21.86
CA GLY A 72 -1.61 -5.88 20.58
C GLY A 72 -2.33 -6.67 19.48
N GLY A 73 -2.56 -6.11 18.32
CA GLY A 73 -3.27 -6.78 17.24
C GLY A 73 -2.41 -7.84 16.54
N VAL A 74 -3.05 -8.59 15.64
CA VAL A 74 -2.43 -9.66 14.84
C VAL A 74 -1.13 -9.22 14.16
N TYR A 75 -1.04 -7.98 13.70
CA TYR A 75 0.18 -7.43 13.09
C TYR A 75 1.36 -7.39 14.06
N LYS A 76 1.14 -6.94 15.32
CA LYS A 76 2.19 -6.90 16.33
C LYS A 76 2.65 -8.31 16.69
N THR A 77 1.73 -9.26 16.77
CA THR A 77 2.04 -10.67 17.01
C THR A 77 2.90 -11.24 15.89
N THR A 78 2.55 -10.97 14.62
CA THR A 78 3.34 -11.40 13.46
C THR A 78 4.74 -10.82 13.48
N TYR A 79 4.88 -9.53 13.83
CA TYR A 79 6.17 -8.87 14.04
C TYR A 79 6.99 -9.58 15.13
N GLN A 80 6.37 -9.88 16.28
CA GLN A 80 7.05 -10.53 17.39
C GLN A 80 7.48 -11.95 17.04
N LEU A 81 6.66 -12.72 16.33
CA LEU A 81 7.00 -14.04 15.82
C LEU A 81 8.20 -13.99 14.88
N TYR A 82 8.17 -13.07 13.91
CA TYR A 82 9.28 -12.93 12.95
C TYR A 82 10.61 -12.67 13.63
N HIS A 83 10.63 -11.76 14.61
CA HIS A 83 11.86 -11.41 15.31
C HIS A 83 12.24 -12.42 16.40
N GLY A 84 11.26 -12.97 17.13
CA GLY A 84 11.47 -13.95 18.19
C GLY A 84 12.03 -15.28 17.67
N ASP A 85 11.51 -15.75 16.56
CA ASP A 85 11.97 -16.99 15.90
C ASP A 85 13.13 -16.73 14.93
N GLN A 86 13.64 -15.52 14.87
CA GLN A 86 14.78 -15.11 14.05
C GLN A 86 14.62 -15.48 12.56
N LEU A 87 13.39 -15.30 12.03
CA LEU A 87 13.07 -15.57 10.63
C LEU A 87 13.82 -14.66 9.67
N GLY A 88 13.82 -15.05 8.41
CA GLY A 88 14.50 -14.34 7.33
C GLY A 88 15.79 -15.03 6.91
N MET A 89 16.31 -14.63 5.76
CA MET A 89 17.52 -15.19 5.16
C MET A 89 18.59 -14.11 4.97
N GLY A 90 19.86 -14.53 5.03
CA GLY A 90 20.98 -13.62 4.91
C GLY A 90 21.23 -12.73 6.13
N ASP A 91 22.21 -11.84 6.04
CA ASP A 91 22.63 -10.95 7.14
C ASP A 91 21.56 -9.91 7.46
N ASP A 92 20.81 -9.44 6.45
CA ASP A 92 19.72 -8.48 6.59
C ASP A 92 18.40 -9.15 7.02
N ARG A 93 18.40 -10.50 7.13
CA ARG A 93 17.21 -11.29 7.48
C ARG A 93 16.02 -10.96 6.58
N ASP A 94 16.27 -10.97 5.26
CA ASP A 94 15.22 -10.71 4.28
C ASP A 94 14.15 -11.79 4.29
N GLY A 95 12.90 -11.37 4.35
CA GLY A 95 11.77 -12.29 4.30
C GLY A 95 10.41 -11.66 4.45
N ILE A 96 9.41 -12.48 4.20
CA ILE A 96 7.99 -12.18 4.35
C ILE A 96 7.30 -13.34 5.08
N ILE A 97 6.41 -13.00 6.00
CA ILE A 97 5.54 -13.96 6.69
C ILE A 97 4.08 -13.52 6.57
N ILE A 98 3.19 -14.47 6.36
CA ILE A 98 1.75 -14.32 6.58
C ILE A 98 1.34 -15.16 7.79
N LEU A 99 0.67 -14.53 8.76
CA LEU A 99 0.03 -15.17 9.89
C LEU A 99 -1.48 -15.14 9.69
N LEU A 100 -2.11 -16.30 9.80
CA LEU A 100 -3.57 -16.48 9.74
C LEU A 100 -4.06 -17.01 11.08
N SER A 101 -4.98 -16.30 11.71
CA SER A 101 -5.62 -16.69 12.97
C SER A 101 -7.06 -17.08 12.73
N MET A 102 -7.42 -18.29 13.11
CA MET A 102 -8.73 -18.86 12.79
C MET A 102 -9.85 -18.29 13.67
N ALA A 103 -9.58 -18.03 14.96
CA ALA A 103 -10.59 -17.61 15.93
C ALA A 103 -11.36 -16.36 15.50
N GLU A 104 -10.65 -15.32 15.08
CA GLU A 104 -11.23 -14.03 14.67
C GLU A 104 -11.21 -13.82 13.15
N ARG A 105 -10.71 -14.82 12.40
CA ARG A 105 -10.46 -14.72 10.96
C ARG A 105 -9.59 -13.50 10.61
N ASP A 106 -8.57 -13.29 11.43
CA ASP A 106 -7.60 -12.21 11.27
C ASP A 106 -6.35 -12.72 10.56
N TYR A 107 -5.78 -11.88 9.72
CA TYR A 107 -4.47 -12.14 9.15
C TYR A 107 -3.56 -10.93 9.28
N ALA A 108 -2.27 -11.18 9.27
CA ALA A 108 -1.27 -10.15 9.09
C ALA A 108 -0.13 -10.64 8.21
N MET A 109 0.38 -9.75 7.39
CA MET A 109 1.54 -9.94 6.55
C MET A 109 2.63 -8.99 7.02
N PHE A 110 3.81 -9.52 7.29
CA PHE A 110 4.97 -8.76 7.74
C PHE A 110 6.16 -9.01 6.82
N VAL A 111 6.83 -7.96 6.41
CA VAL A 111 8.01 -7.96 5.54
C VAL A 111 9.16 -7.31 6.28
N TYR A 112 10.33 -7.91 6.20
CA TYR A 112 11.54 -7.39 6.82
C TYR A 112 12.76 -7.61 5.93
N GLY A 113 13.73 -6.69 6.00
CA GLY A 113 14.94 -6.70 5.23
C GLY A 113 14.87 -5.81 3.98
N THR A 114 16.01 -5.26 3.58
CA THR A 114 16.09 -4.24 2.52
C THR A 114 15.66 -4.79 1.16
N TYR A 115 16.08 -6.01 0.84
CA TYR A 115 15.71 -6.67 -0.40
C TYR A 115 14.21 -7.04 -0.39
N ALA A 116 13.74 -7.65 0.69
CA ALA A 116 12.34 -8.04 0.82
C ALA A 116 11.40 -6.82 0.74
N GLU A 117 11.72 -5.70 1.39
CA GLU A 117 10.91 -4.46 1.30
C GLU A 117 10.90 -3.85 -0.11
N THR A 118 11.97 -4.04 -0.88
CA THR A 118 12.03 -3.62 -2.28
C THR A 118 11.13 -4.50 -3.15
N ALA A 119 11.16 -5.82 -2.97
CA ALA A 119 10.33 -6.78 -3.69
C ALA A 119 8.84 -6.61 -3.33
N PHE A 120 8.55 -6.52 -2.03
CA PHE A 120 7.21 -6.42 -1.46
C PHE A 120 6.90 -5.00 -0.96
N ASN A 121 7.09 -3.99 -1.81
CA ASN A 121 6.72 -2.61 -1.50
C ASN A 121 5.20 -2.46 -1.25
N SER A 122 4.74 -1.28 -0.83
CA SER A 122 3.33 -1.06 -0.44
C SER A 122 2.34 -1.48 -1.53
N TYR A 123 2.64 -1.18 -2.80
CA TYR A 123 1.80 -1.57 -3.92
C TYR A 123 1.82 -3.09 -4.15
N GLY A 124 3.02 -3.72 -4.08
CA GLY A 124 3.19 -5.16 -4.18
C GLY A 124 2.39 -5.90 -3.10
N ARG A 125 2.46 -5.44 -1.84
CA ARG A 125 1.70 -6.03 -0.74
C ARG A 125 0.18 -5.93 -0.93
N GLU A 126 -0.32 -4.80 -1.44
CA GLU A 126 -1.74 -4.67 -1.77
C GLU A 126 -2.20 -5.64 -2.86
N LYS A 127 -1.36 -5.87 -3.86
CA LYS A 127 -1.65 -6.84 -4.93
C LYS A 127 -1.54 -8.27 -4.45
N LEU A 128 -0.52 -8.59 -3.64
CA LEU A 128 -0.33 -9.88 -3.03
C LEU A 128 -1.53 -10.26 -2.14
N GLU A 129 -2.01 -9.32 -1.32
CA GLU A 129 -3.22 -9.49 -0.51
C GLU A 129 -4.43 -9.89 -1.36
N LYS A 130 -4.65 -9.21 -2.48
CA LYS A 130 -5.75 -9.53 -3.40
C LYS A 130 -5.62 -10.90 -4.06
N ALA A 131 -4.41 -11.42 -4.19
CA ALA A 131 -4.17 -12.72 -4.82
C ALA A 131 -4.62 -13.89 -3.94
N PHE A 132 -4.50 -13.79 -2.62
CA PHE A 132 -4.84 -14.88 -1.70
C PHE A 132 -6.16 -14.67 -0.93
N LEU A 133 -6.56 -13.41 -0.68
CA LEU A 133 -7.67 -13.11 0.23
C LEU A 133 -9.02 -13.69 -0.24
N GLY A 134 -9.22 -13.80 -1.55
CA GLY A 134 -10.43 -14.41 -2.12
C GLY A 134 -10.57 -15.87 -1.70
N ASN A 135 -9.50 -16.65 -1.82
CA ASN A 135 -9.48 -18.06 -1.43
C ASN A 135 -9.73 -18.24 0.07
N PHE A 136 -9.08 -17.44 0.92
CA PHE A 136 -9.27 -17.54 2.38
C PHE A 136 -10.69 -17.18 2.84
N LYS A 137 -11.37 -16.29 2.12
CA LYS A 137 -12.80 -16.00 2.37
C LYS A 137 -13.72 -17.17 2.04
N GLU A 138 -13.32 -18.01 1.11
CA GLU A 138 -14.04 -19.21 0.67
C GLU A 138 -13.55 -20.48 1.36
N ASP A 139 -12.71 -20.35 2.40
CA ASP A 139 -12.07 -21.44 3.16
C ASP A 139 -11.19 -22.36 2.30
N ASP A 140 -10.73 -21.88 1.13
CA ASP A 140 -9.76 -22.58 0.30
C ASP A 140 -8.32 -22.25 0.77
N TRP A 141 -7.89 -22.93 1.83
CA TRP A 141 -6.59 -22.67 2.48
C TRP A 141 -5.42 -23.05 1.58
N TYR A 142 -5.51 -24.19 0.92
CA TYR A 142 -4.47 -24.65 0.02
C TYR A 142 -4.30 -23.73 -1.19
N GLY A 143 -5.40 -23.39 -1.87
CA GLY A 143 -5.38 -22.47 -3.00
C GLY A 143 -4.89 -21.07 -2.60
N GLY A 144 -5.30 -20.58 -1.43
CA GLY A 144 -4.86 -19.29 -0.90
C GLY A 144 -3.35 -19.25 -0.66
N VAL A 145 -2.77 -20.26 -0.02
CA VAL A 145 -1.32 -20.34 0.20
C VAL A 145 -0.57 -20.54 -1.11
N SER A 146 -1.07 -21.38 -2.00
CA SER A 146 -0.46 -21.59 -3.32
C SER A 146 -0.40 -20.29 -4.13
N ASN A 147 -1.48 -19.50 -4.13
CA ASN A 147 -1.51 -18.17 -4.77
C ASN A 147 -0.56 -17.18 -4.09
N TYR A 148 -0.46 -17.23 -2.77
CA TYR A 148 0.50 -16.42 -2.02
C TYR A 148 1.94 -16.75 -2.43
N LEU A 149 2.32 -18.03 -2.40
CA LEU A 149 3.67 -18.48 -2.73
C LEU A 149 4.05 -18.17 -4.19
N SER A 150 3.15 -18.46 -5.14
CA SER A 150 3.41 -18.20 -6.56
C SER A 150 3.54 -16.69 -6.85
N THR A 151 2.74 -15.87 -6.19
CA THR A 151 2.86 -14.40 -6.33
C THR A 151 4.15 -13.88 -5.67
N CYS A 152 4.56 -14.47 -4.54
CA CYS A 152 5.85 -14.13 -3.93
C CYS A 152 7.01 -14.46 -4.86
N ASP A 153 7.01 -15.63 -5.50
CA ASP A 153 8.03 -16.04 -6.49
C ASP A 153 8.11 -15.07 -7.68
N GLU A 154 6.94 -14.66 -8.20
CA GLU A 154 6.87 -13.67 -9.28
C GLU A 154 7.51 -12.32 -8.85
N TYR A 155 7.18 -11.84 -7.63
CA TYR A 155 7.68 -10.55 -7.17
C TYR A 155 9.17 -10.57 -6.85
N LEU A 156 9.66 -11.65 -6.27
CA LEU A 156 11.08 -11.85 -6.03
C LEU A 156 11.85 -11.97 -7.35
N THR A 157 11.34 -12.75 -8.32
CA THR A 157 11.93 -12.83 -9.68
C THR A 157 12.01 -11.46 -10.36
N ARG A 158 10.98 -10.63 -10.21
CA ARG A 158 11.00 -9.26 -10.75
C ARG A 158 11.99 -8.35 -10.02
N ALA A 159 12.13 -8.53 -8.71
CA ALA A 159 13.09 -7.79 -7.91
C ALA A 159 14.53 -8.14 -8.29
N ASP A 160 14.83 -9.44 -8.50
CA ASP A 160 16.12 -9.93 -9.00
C ASP A 160 16.48 -9.34 -10.37
N ALA A 161 15.46 -9.17 -11.23
CA ALA A 161 15.63 -8.51 -12.52
C ALA A 161 15.76 -6.96 -12.42
N GLY A 162 15.80 -6.39 -11.21
CA GLY A 162 15.85 -4.95 -10.95
C GLY A 162 14.58 -4.19 -11.34
N LYS A 163 13.46 -4.89 -11.50
CA LYS A 163 12.15 -4.34 -11.89
C LYS A 163 11.06 -4.71 -10.89
N PRO A 164 11.18 -4.32 -9.63
CA PRO A 164 10.18 -4.64 -8.63
C PRO A 164 8.79 -4.15 -9.05
N VAL A 165 7.76 -4.81 -8.55
CA VAL A 165 6.37 -4.45 -8.86
C VAL A 165 6.10 -3.02 -8.39
N ARG A 166 5.64 -2.17 -9.32
CA ARG A 166 5.33 -0.76 -9.05
C ARG A 166 3.98 -0.40 -9.64
N GLU A 167 3.32 0.54 -9.01
CA GLU A 167 2.13 1.15 -9.61
C GLU A 167 2.50 1.81 -10.93
N SER A 168 1.73 1.51 -11.98
CA SER A 168 1.93 2.17 -13.27
C SER A 168 1.37 3.59 -13.21
N PRO A 169 2.19 4.63 -13.34
CA PRO A 169 1.71 6.00 -13.35
C PRO A 169 0.93 6.35 -14.63
N ALA A 170 0.94 5.46 -15.63
CA ALA A 170 0.36 5.74 -16.93
C ALA A 170 -1.14 6.10 -16.85
N LEU A 171 -1.92 5.41 -16.02
CA LEU A 171 -3.33 5.71 -15.80
C LEU A 171 -3.53 7.07 -15.14
N LEU A 172 -2.75 7.36 -14.09
CA LEU A 172 -2.83 8.65 -13.38
C LEU A 172 -2.41 9.79 -14.30
N ILE A 173 -1.36 9.61 -15.10
CA ILE A 173 -0.92 10.58 -16.10
C ILE A 173 -2.02 10.80 -17.14
N ALA A 174 -2.65 9.75 -17.65
CA ALA A 174 -3.76 9.86 -18.61
C ALA A 174 -4.94 10.64 -18.01
N ILE A 175 -5.35 10.34 -16.78
CA ILE A 175 -6.42 11.06 -16.09
C ILE A 175 -6.03 12.53 -15.87
N ALA A 176 -4.81 12.81 -15.48
CA ALA A 176 -4.31 14.17 -15.26
C ALA A 176 -4.31 14.99 -16.57
N VAL A 177 -3.89 14.37 -17.69
CA VAL A 177 -3.93 15.02 -19.01
C VAL A 177 -5.36 15.34 -19.43
N VAL A 178 -6.29 14.40 -19.29
CA VAL A 178 -7.70 14.64 -19.63
C VAL A 178 -8.30 15.73 -18.75
N ALA A 179 -8.06 15.70 -17.45
CA ALA A 179 -8.55 16.70 -16.52
C ALA A 179 -7.98 18.11 -16.83
N SER A 180 -6.69 18.20 -17.14
CA SER A 180 -6.07 19.48 -17.53
C SER A 180 -6.62 20.05 -18.83
N CYS A 181 -6.89 19.20 -19.83
CA CYS A 181 -7.51 19.61 -21.09
C CYS A 181 -8.94 20.14 -20.87
N LEU A 182 -9.74 19.46 -20.04
CA LEU A 182 -11.09 19.89 -19.72
C LEU A 182 -11.09 21.22 -18.97
N LEU A 183 -10.21 21.39 -17.99
CA LEU A 183 -10.10 22.62 -17.22
C LEU A 183 -9.66 23.79 -18.11
N SER A 184 -8.65 23.56 -18.95
CA SER A 184 -8.16 24.56 -19.93
C SER A 184 -9.25 24.96 -20.91
N GLY A 185 -9.99 23.99 -21.45
CA GLY A 185 -11.14 24.24 -22.33
C GLY A 185 -12.24 25.05 -21.67
N ALA A 186 -12.56 24.74 -20.41
CA ALA A 186 -13.57 25.47 -19.64
C ALA A 186 -13.15 26.95 -19.43
N ILE A 187 -11.89 27.18 -19.08
CA ILE A 187 -11.35 28.56 -18.93
C ILE A 187 -11.40 29.31 -20.26
N CYS A 188 -10.98 28.69 -21.36
CA CYS A 188 -11.04 29.30 -22.68
C CYS A 188 -12.49 29.65 -23.10
N LEU A 189 -13.45 28.77 -22.82
CA LEU A 189 -14.86 29.05 -23.11
C LEU A 189 -15.41 30.17 -22.23
N PHE A 190 -15.01 30.22 -20.95
CA PHE A 190 -15.39 31.29 -20.04
C PHE A 190 -14.85 32.66 -20.51
N LEU A 191 -13.57 32.72 -20.86
CA LEU A 191 -12.95 33.94 -21.41
C LEU A 191 -13.59 34.36 -22.71
N LYS A 192 -13.84 33.41 -23.65
CA LYS A 192 -14.54 33.70 -24.91
C LYS A 192 -15.95 34.23 -24.67
N ARG A 193 -16.67 33.76 -23.67
CA ARG A 193 -17.99 34.31 -23.28
C ARG A 193 -17.89 35.69 -22.70
N SER A 194 -16.91 35.93 -21.82
CA SER A 194 -16.65 37.23 -21.21
C SER A 194 -16.30 38.28 -22.26
N MET A 195 -15.50 37.93 -23.29
CA MET A 195 -15.13 38.86 -24.36
C MET A 195 -16.28 39.20 -25.31
N LYS A 196 -17.36 38.40 -25.36
CA LYS A 196 -18.55 38.68 -26.18
C LYS A 196 -19.46 39.79 -25.57
N THR A 197 -19.22 40.20 -24.35
CA THR A 197 -19.98 41.30 -23.68
C THR A 197 -19.47 42.67 -23.99
N VAL A 198 -18.36 42.80 -24.74
CA VAL A 198 -17.91 44.10 -25.23
C VAL A 198 -18.76 44.46 -26.45
N HIS A 199 -19.89 45.10 -26.20
CA HIS A 199 -20.60 45.79 -27.25
C HIS A 199 -19.81 47.05 -27.59
N GLN A 200 -19.43 47.25 -28.87
CA GLN A 200 -18.95 48.52 -29.33
C GLN A 200 -20.05 49.54 -29.02
N LYS A 201 -19.77 50.47 -28.11
CA LYS A 201 -20.67 51.61 -27.92
C LYS A 201 -20.69 52.43 -29.17
N VAL A 202 -21.76 52.30 -29.91
CA VAL A 202 -22.01 53.08 -31.15
C VAL A 202 -22.23 54.57 -30.82
N GLU A 203 -22.51 54.87 -29.56
CA GLU A 203 -22.73 56.24 -29.03
C GLU A 203 -21.53 57.19 -29.20
N ALA A 204 -20.31 56.66 -29.38
CA ALA A 204 -19.14 57.52 -29.63
C ALA A 204 -19.22 58.25 -31.00
N ASN A 205 -19.99 57.76 -31.95
CA ASN A 205 -20.15 58.40 -33.24
C ASN A 205 -21.09 59.62 -33.20
N GLU A 206 -21.92 59.76 -32.17
CA GLU A 206 -22.86 60.86 -31.98
C GLU A 206 -22.17 62.15 -31.53
N TYR A 207 -20.95 62.00 -30.97
CA TYR A 207 -20.15 63.15 -30.46
C TYR A 207 -19.05 63.59 -31.42
N VAL A 208 -18.92 62.94 -32.59
CA VAL A 208 -17.93 63.35 -33.59
C VAL A 208 -18.57 64.38 -34.54
N ALA A 209 -18.04 65.60 -34.53
CA ALA A 209 -18.49 66.64 -35.42
C ALA A 209 -18.38 66.17 -36.90
N PRO A 210 -19.27 66.65 -37.79
CA PRO A 210 -19.20 66.37 -39.22
C PRO A 210 -17.84 66.83 -39.78
N GLY A 211 -16.97 65.88 -40.10
CA GLY A 211 -15.59 66.16 -40.57
C GLY A 211 -14.53 65.38 -39.83
N GLY A 212 -14.88 64.73 -38.67
CA GLY A 212 -13.99 63.87 -37.91
C GLY A 212 -12.86 64.62 -37.17
N LEU A 213 -12.05 63.93 -36.45
CA LEU A 213 -10.85 64.48 -35.77
C LEU A 213 -9.76 64.66 -36.84
N GLN A 214 -9.42 65.92 -37.15
CA GLN A 214 -8.27 66.26 -37.99
C GLN A 214 -7.04 66.52 -37.11
N LEU A 215 -6.15 65.57 -37.08
CA LEU A 215 -4.88 65.69 -36.38
C LEU A 215 -3.83 66.29 -37.24
N SER A 216 -3.23 67.38 -36.82
CA SER A 216 -2.13 68.05 -37.55
C SER A 216 -0.81 67.27 -37.41
N LYS A 217 -0.66 66.46 -36.40
CA LYS A 217 0.45 65.52 -36.21
C LYS A 217 -0.05 64.24 -35.51
N GLN A 218 0.22 63.09 -36.07
CA GLN A 218 -0.04 61.79 -35.45
C GLN A 218 1.29 61.09 -35.25
N TYR A 219 1.66 60.86 -33.99
CA TYR A 219 2.81 60.04 -33.63
C TYR A 219 2.52 59.27 -32.34
N ASP A 220 2.99 58.08 -32.29
CA ASP A 220 2.89 57.20 -31.13
C ASP A 220 4.19 57.25 -30.36
N ARG A 221 4.15 57.49 -29.06
CA ARG A 221 5.32 57.55 -28.19
C ARG A 221 5.14 56.58 -27.05
N TYR A 222 5.91 55.49 -27.09
CA TYR A 222 6.00 54.58 -25.96
C TYR A 222 6.53 55.28 -24.72
N THR A 223 5.82 55.19 -23.60
CA THR A 223 6.18 55.88 -22.37
C THR A 223 6.82 54.95 -21.34
N HIS A 224 6.27 53.80 -21.07
CA HIS A 224 6.86 52.80 -20.19
C HIS A 224 6.05 51.48 -20.17
N THR A 225 6.69 50.41 -19.74
CA THR A 225 6.04 49.14 -19.41
C THR A 225 6.08 48.95 -17.90
N THR A 226 4.95 48.63 -17.29
CA THR A 226 4.90 48.22 -15.88
C THR A 226 4.81 46.69 -15.80
N GLU A 227 5.82 46.07 -15.25
CA GLU A 227 5.85 44.63 -15.01
C GLU A 227 5.56 44.37 -13.54
N VAL A 228 4.48 43.64 -13.24
CA VAL A 228 4.15 43.18 -11.88
C VAL A 228 4.47 41.72 -11.76
N ARG A 229 5.44 41.36 -10.91
CA ARG A 229 5.79 39.99 -10.61
C ARG A 229 5.16 39.55 -9.30
N SER A 230 4.32 38.55 -9.32
CA SER A 230 3.81 37.88 -8.12
C SER A 230 4.48 36.53 -7.95
N LYS A 231 4.93 36.21 -6.72
CA LYS A 231 5.51 34.92 -6.38
C LYS A 231 4.41 33.96 -6.05
N ILE A 232 4.33 32.83 -6.80
CA ILE A 232 3.40 31.73 -6.51
C ILE A 232 4.06 30.85 -5.45
N SER A 233 3.41 30.66 -4.31
CA SER A 233 3.81 29.70 -3.29
C SER A 233 3.17 28.34 -3.60
N SER A 234 3.99 27.31 -3.73
CA SER A 234 3.53 25.94 -3.83
C SER A 234 3.25 25.40 -2.42
N SER A 235 2.04 24.94 -2.18
CA SER A 235 1.70 24.12 -1.01
C SER A 235 1.70 22.66 -1.42
N ASP A 236 2.63 21.91 -0.86
CA ASP A 236 2.66 20.44 -0.95
C ASP A 236 1.64 19.85 0.03
N ASP A 237 0.53 19.34 -0.49
CA ASP A 237 -0.38 18.47 0.26
C ASP A 237 -0.07 17.02 -0.08
N SER A 238 0.66 16.35 0.82
CA SER A 238 0.89 14.91 0.78
C SER A 238 -0.17 14.19 1.62
N SER A 239 -1.15 13.60 0.98
CA SER A 239 -2.08 12.67 1.63
C SER A 239 -1.41 11.29 1.78
N SER A 240 -1.09 10.92 3.02
CA SER A 240 -0.52 9.64 3.41
C SER A 240 -1.61 8.57 3.51
N SER A 241 -1.59 7.55 2.66
CA SER A 241 -2.29 6.29 2.92
C SER A 241 -1.49 5.49 3.95
N GLY A 242 -2.17 5.04 5.02
CA GLY A 242 -1.56 4.47 6.20
C GLY A 242 -0.74 3.21 5.95
N THR A 243 0.56 3.35 6.12
CA THR A 243 1.49 2.23 6.29
C THR A 243 1.66 2.03 7.79
N SER A 244 1.31 0.85 8.31
CA SER A 244 1.56 0.52 9.71
C SER A 244 3.04 0.19 9.87
N SER A 245 3.73 0.88 10.77
CA SER A 245 5.10 0.57 11.17
C SER A 245 5.16 0.34 12.67
N CYS A 246 5.92 -0.68 13.11
CA CYS A 246 6.21 -0.89 14.52
C CYS A 246 7.40 -0.02 14.93
N SER A 247 7.25 0.70 16.05
CA SER A 247 8.32 1.48 16.63
C SER A 247 9.38 0.56 17.23
N GLY A 248 10.60 0.56 16.67
CA GLY A 248 11.76 -0.08 17.25
C GLY A 248 12.47 -1.16 16.42
N GLY A 249 11.99 -1.51 15.24
CA GLY A 249 12.68 -2.44 14.34
C GLY A 249 12.18 -2.23 12.93
N GLY A 250 13.06 -2.13 11.95
CA GLY A 250 12.65 -1.98 10.54
C GLY A 250 11.69 -3.08 10.12
N GLY A 251 10.96 -2.83 9.07
CA GLY A 251 9.97 -3.74 8.49
C GLY A 251 8.62 -3.08 8.29
N SER A 252 7.85 -3.63 7.35
CA SER A 252 6.55 -3.09 6.99
C SER A 252 5.57 -4.22 6.64
N GLY A 253 4.27 -3.96 6.73
CA GLY A 253 3.29 -5.00 6.47
C GLY A 253 1.86 -4.48 6.36
N ARG A 254 0.93 -5.41 6.27
CA ARG A 254 -0.51 -5.16 6.22
C ARG A 254 -1.24 -6.18 7.08
N SER A 255 -2.39 -5.82 7.57
CA SER A 255 -3.26 -6.70 8.33
C SER A 255 -4.72 -6.43 8.02
N GLY A 256 -5.59 -7.41 8.22
CA GLY A 256 -7.03 -7.30 7.99
C GLY A 256 -7.77 -8.56 8.41
N LYS A 257 -9.02 -8.67 7.97
CA LYS A 257 -9.88 -9.84 8.13
C LYS A 257 -10.14 -10.52 6.80
N PHE A 258 -10.35 -11.82 6.86
CA PHE A 258 -10.71 -12.65 5.72
C PHE A 258 -12.02 -13.41 5.95
#